data_1596fec188252d01c7666fd114d3dca1
#
_entry.id   1596fec188252d01c7666fd114d3dca1
#
_cell.length_a   1.000
_cell.length_b   1.000
_cell.length_c   1.000
_cell.angle_alpha   90.00
_cell.angle_beta   90.00
_cell.angle_gamma   90.00
#
_symmetry.space_group_name_H-M   'P 1'
#
loop_
_entity.id
_entity.type
_entity.pdbx_description
1 polymer ?
#
loop_
_entity_poly.entity_id
_entity_poly.type
_entity_poly.pdbx_seq_one_letter_code
_entity_poly.pdbx_strand_id
1 'polypeptide(L)'
;MEGFDAKRGIAEWAAEQVRSGETVLLDAGTTVGAMGEFLRHVTNLTVIAAGLTALEALADADGVRVECLGGTLRQLSQGFVGPLAEASLQRVSFDKAFLGADAVTADLGICEAELDQTRLKEMMIERAGEVYILAHSAKLGERPFHAWAPIPPGAVLVTDAAVDAKQVALFEDAGIRVQVV
;
A
#
# COMPACT_ATOMS: atom_id res chain seq x y z
N MET A 1 2.15 -1.11 21.71
CA MET A 1 3.58 -1.26 21.39
C MET A 1 3.77 -2.28 20.28
N GLU A 2 3.32 -3.52 20.40
CA GLU A 2 3.47 -4.57 19.38
C GLU A 2 2.97 -4.20 17.97
N GLY A 3 1.80 -3.55 17.83
CA GLY A 3 1.29 -3.16 16.52
C GLY A 3 2.07 -2.03 15.84
N PHE A 4 2.81 -1.22 16.59
CA PHE A 4 3.67 -0.17 16.03
C PHE A 4 4.98 -0.79 15.49
N ASP A 5 5.59 -1.70 16.26
CA ASP A 5 6.83 -2.37 15.86
C ASP A 5 6.59 -3.26 14.63
N ALA A 6 5.47 -3.98 14.56
CA ALA A 6 5.07 -4.77 13.41
C ALA A 6 4.91 -3.92 12.14
N LYS A 7 4.20 -2.79 12.23
CA LYS A 7 4.03 -1.86 11.08
C LYS A 7 5.35 -1.28 10.61
N ARG A 8 6.27 -0.98 11.53
CA ARG A 8 7.60 -0.48 11.20
C ARG A 8 8.42 -1.54 10.48
N GLY A 9 8.43 -2.79 10.95
CA GLY A 9 9.13 -3.90 10.29
C GLY A 9 8.61 -4.16 8.87
N ILE A 10 7.28 -4.15 8.70
CA ILE A 10 6.64 -4.27 7.38
C ILE A 10 7.07 -3.13 6.45
N ALA A 11 7.06 -1.88 6.94
CA ALA A 11 7.44 -0.72 6.17
C ALA A 11 8.93 -0.71 5.78
N GLU A 12 9.80 -1.12 6.69
CA GLU A 12 11.24 -1.24 6.47
C GLU A 12 11.54 -2.25 5.37
N TRP A 13 11.03 -3.47 5.50
CA TRP A 13 11.19 -4.49 4.48
C TRP A 13 10.65 -4.05 3.12
N ALA A 14 9.47 -3.44 3.09
CA ALA A 14 8.86 -2.93 1.86
C ALA A 14 9.73 -1.86 1.19
N ALA A 15 10.30 -0.95 1.98
CA ALA A 15 11.20 0.09 1.47
C ALA A 15 12.48 -0.49 0.85
N GLU A 16 13.01 -1.60 1.36
CA GLU A 16 14.16 -2.31 0.80
C GLU A 16 13.90 -2.88 -0.60
N GLN A 17 12.64 -3.04 -1.00
CA GLN A 17 12.27 -3.48 -2.35
C GLN A 17 12.35 -2.35 -3.39
N VAL A 18 12.45 -1.10 -2.95
CA VAL A 18 12.51 0.08 -3.83
C VAL A 18 13.94 0.36 -4.27
N ARG A 19 14.12 0.62 -5.56
CA ARG A 19 15.43 0.88 -6.17
C ARG A 19 15.51 2.29 -6.73
N SER A 20 16.73 2.81 -6.78
CA SER A 20 17.02 4.06 -7.49
C SER A 20 16.57 3.98 -8.96
N GLY A 21 15.98 5.04 -9.46
CA GLY A 21 15.45 5.13 -10.83
C GLY A 21 14.00 4.67 -11.00
N GLU A 22 13.38 4.10 -9.97
CA GLU A 22 11.99 3.65 -10.03
C GLU A 22 10.99 4.80 -9.79
N THR A 23 9.78 4.57 -10.27
CA THR A 23 8.58 5.30 -9.90
C THR A 23 7.69 4.38 -9.08
N VAL A 24 7.37 4.76 -7.85
CA VAL A 24 6.56 3.95 -6.94
C VAL A 24 5.34 4.73 -6.43
N LEU A 25 4.25 4.03 -6.21
CA LEU A 25 3.08 4.58 -5.55
C LEU A 25 3.06 4.16 -4.08
N LEU A 26 2.88 5.13 -3.20
CA LEU A 26 2.59 4.93 -1.78
C LEU A 26 1.14 5.30 -1.50
N ASP A 27 0.36 4.31 -1.13
CA ASP A 27 -1.03 4.47 -0.73
C ASP A 27 -1.16 5.22 0.62
N ALA A 28 -2.37 5.57 1.00
CA ALA A 28 -2.67 6.12 2.31
C ALA A 28 -2.59 5.04 3.41
N GLY A 29 -2.41 5.49 4.62
CA GLY A 29 -2.41 4.63 5.81
C GLY A 29 -1.08 4.63 6.56
N THR A 30 -1.14 4.21 7.82
CA THR A 30 0.00 4.34 8.74
C THR A 30 1.17 3.42 8.40
N THR A 31 0.91 2.21 7.92
CA THR A 31 1.96 1.25 7.57
C THR A 31 2.69 1.69 6.31
N VAL A 32 1.96 2.05 5.26
CA VAL A 32 2.56 2.55 4.01
C VAL A 32 3.24 3.91 4.24
N GLY A 33 2.62 4.81 5.00
CA GLY A 33 3.20 6.10 5.34
C GLY A 33 4.55 5.99 6.07
N ALA A 34 4.72 4.96 6.90
CA ALA A 34 5.99 4.71 7.60
C ALA A 34 7.15 4.36 6.64
N MET A 35 6.88 3.89 5.42
CA MET A 35 7.92 3.70 4.40
C MET A 35 8.66 5.00 4.06
N GLY A 36 7.98 6.15 4.17
CA GLY A 36 8.56 7.45 3.87
C GLY A 36 9.87 7.72 4.63
N GLU A 37 9.96 7.32 5.89
CA GLU A 37 11.16 7.48 6.71
C GLU A 37 12.37 6.73 6.11
N PHE A 38 12.14 5.51 5.60
CA PHE A 38 13.19 4.67 5.02
C PHE A 38 13.56 5.10 3.59
N LEU A 39 12.62 5.66 2.84
CA LEU A 39 12.83 6.07 1.45
C LEU A 39 13.54 7.43 1.30
N ARG A 40 13.64 8.23 2.36
CA ARG A 40 14.28 9.57 2.33
C ARG A 40 15.71 9.57 1.78
N HIS A 41 16.41 8.45 1.90
CA HIS A 41 17.81 8.31 1.51
C HIS A 41 18.01 7.68 0.13
N VAL A 42 16.92 7.25 -0.52
CA VAL A 42 16.97 6.72 -1.88
C VAL A 42 17.12 7.88 -2.86
N THR A 43 18.07 7.77 -3.77
CA THR A 43 18.33 8.81 -4.78
C THR A 43 17.65 8.48 -6.11
N ASN A 44 17.32 9.51 -6.87
CA ASN A 44 16.68 9.37 -8.19
C ASN A 44 15.39 8.54 -8.14
N LEU A 45 14.60 8.75 -7.11
CA LEU A 45 13.30 8.09 -6.88
C LEU A 45 12.16 9.04 -7.17
N THR A 46 11.13 8.56 -7.85
CA THR A 46 9.84 9.26 -7.97
C THR A 46 8.79 8.53 -7.13
N VAL A 47 8.15 9.23 -6.22
CA VAL A 47 7.06 8.72 -5.37
C VAL A 47 5.76 9.41 -5.72
N ILE A 48 4.75 8.65 -6.09
CA ILE A 48 3.38 9.13 -6.21
C ILE A 48 2.70 8.88 -4.86
N ALA A 49 2.41 9.96 -4.13
CA ALA A 49 1.82 9.90 -2.81
C ALA A 49 0.28 10.00 -2.91
N ALA A 50 -0.40 8.92 -2.55
CA ALA A 50 -1.86 8.86 -2.48
C ALA A 50 -2.40 9.23 -1.08
N GLY A 51 -1.53 9.56 -0.14
CA GLY A 51 -1.88 9.98 1.21
C GLY A 51 -0.97 11.08 1.74
N LEU A 52 -1.51 11.84 2.69
CA LEU A 52 -0.81 12.99 3.30
C LEU A 52 0.43 12.54 4.09
N THR A 53 0.37 11.41 4.79
CA THR A 53 1.47 10.91 5.62
C THR A 53 2.74 10.65 4.81
N ALA A 54 2.63 10.01 3.65
CA ALA A 54 3.77 9.77 2.76
C ALA A 54 4.29 11.09 2.16
N LEU A 55 3.39 12.00 1.79
CA LEU A 55 3.74 13.30 1.27
C LEU A 55 4.57 14.12 2.29
N GLU A 56 4.11 14.19 3.53
CA GLU A 56 4.80 14.91 4.61
C GLU A 56 6.17 14.29 4.92
N ALA A 57 6.25 12.96 4.98
CA ALA A 57 7.50 12.25 5.27
C ALA A 57 8.60 12.48 4.23
N LEU A 58 8.23 12.78 2.98
CA LEU A 58 9.15 12.89 1.85
C LEU A 58 9.29 14.32 1.30
N ALA A 59 8.53 15.28 1.81
CA ALA A 59 8.47 16.64 1.26
C ALA A 59 9.81 17.38 1.20
N ASP A 60 10.73 17.04 2.10
CA ASP A 60 12.07 17.63 2.22
C ASP A 60 13.21 16.63 1.90
N ALA A 61 12.91 15.53 1.23
CA ALA A 61 13.90 14.52 0.84
C ALA A 61 14.53 14.89 -0.52
N ASP A 62 15.77 15.35 -0.51
CA ASP A 62 16.47 15.92 -1.69
C ASP A 62 16.57 14.95 -2.90
N GLY A 63 16.69 13.65 -2.65
CA GLY A 63 16.84 12.64 -3.71
C GLY A 63 15.51 12.10 -4.25
N VAL A 64 14.38 12.55 -3.71
CA VAL A 64 13.05 12.01 -4.00
C VAL A 64 12.16 13.07 -4.64
N ARG A 65 11.71 12.80 -5.86
CA ARG A 65 10.64 13.60 -6.47
C ARG A 65 9.30 13.09 -5.95
N VAL A 66 8.56 13.93 -5.26
CA VAL A 66 7.23 13.59 -4.74
C VAL A 66 6.14 14.22 -5.60
N GLU A 67 5.25 13.39 -6.10
CA GLU A 67 4.07 13.79 -6.83
C GLU A 67 2.83 13.48 -5.99
N CYS A 68 2.06 14.49 -5.66
CA CYS A 68 0.80 14.33 -4.93
C CYS A 68 -0.30 13.88 -5.88
N LEU A 69 -1.04 12.82 -5.53
CA LEU A 69 -2.14 12.33 -6.35
C LEU A 69 -3.25 13.38 -6.50
N GLY A 70 -3.49 14.18 -5.46
CA GLY A 70 -4.55 15.17 -5.43
C GLY A 70 -5.93 14.58 -5.23
N GLY A 71 -6.91 15.45 -5.10
CA GLY A 71 -8.30 15.06 -4.83
C GLY A 71 -8.82 15.59 -3.49
N THR A 72 -9.85 14.94 -2.96
CA THR A 72 -10.43 15.27 -1.66
C THR A 72 -9.69 14.50 -0.56
N LEU A 73 -9.22 15.20 0.47
CA LEU A 73 -8.60 14.57 1.62
C LEU A 73 -9.66 13.90 2.50
N ARG A 74 -9.58 12.57 2.61
CA ARG A 74 -10.40 11.80 3.53
C ARG A 74 -9.76 11.83 4.92
N GLN A 75 -10.44 12.46 5.88
CA GLN A 75 -9.91 12.74 7.20
C GLN A 75 -9.43 11.49 7.96
N LEU A 76 -10.19 10.41 7.89
CA LEU A 76 -9.91 9.19 8.66
C LEU A 76 -8.64 8.46 8.20
N SER A 77 -8.44 8.31 6.90
CA SER A 77 -7.28 7.61 6.33
C SER A 77 -6.15 8.53 5.94
N GLN A 78 -6.38 9.85 5.92
CA GLN A 78 -5.46 10.85 5.38
C GLN A 78 -5.10 10.59 3.90
N GLY A 79 -5.97 9.89 3.18
CA GLY A 79 -5.83 9.58 1.76
C GLY A 79 -6.58 10.56 0.87
N PHE A 80 -6.11 10.70 -0.36
CA PHE A 80 -6.78 11.46 -1.40
C PHE A 80 -7.76 10.55 -2.16
N VAL A 81 -9.00 11.00 -2.29
CA VAL A 81 -10.08 10.26 -2.94
C VAL A 81 -10.84 11.15 -3.93
N GLY A 82 -11.70 10.53 -4.72
CA GLY A 82 -12.64 11.21 -5.60
C GLY A 82 -12.14 11.39 -7.04
N PRO A 83 -12.91 12.13 -7.87
CA PRO A 83 -12.68 12.19 -9.31
C PRO A 83 -11.31 12.74 -9.74
N LEU A 84 -10.75 13.66 -8.99
CA LEU A 84 -9.42 14.20 -9.30
C LEU A 84 -8.32 13.18 -9.04
N ALA A 85 -8.41 12.42 -7.95
CA ALA A 85 -7.50 11.33 -7.65
C ALA A 85 -7.58 10.24 -8.75
N GLU A 86 -8.77 9.84 -9.16
CA GLU A 86 -8.99 8.89 -10.25
C GLU A 86 -8.42 9.40 -11.58
N ALA A 87 -8.67 10.66 -11.92
CA ALA A 87 -8.15 11.27 -13.15
C ALA A 87 -6.62 11.32 -13.19
N SER A 88 -5.97 11.52 -12.05
CA SER A 88 -4.51 11.44 -11.93
C SER A 88 -4.01 10.03 -12.17
N LEU A 89 -4.61 9.03 -11.53
CA LEU A 89 -4.24 7.61 -11.70
C LEU A 89 -4.40 7.11 -13.14
N GLN A 90 -5.37 7.62 -13.89
CA GLN A 90 -5.54 7.27 -15.29
C GLN A 90 -4.36 7.67 -16.20
N ARG A 91 -3.52 8.60 -15.77
CA ARG A 91 -2.43 9.18 -16.57
C ARG A 91 -1.04 8.73 -16.16
N VAL A 92 -0.92 7.93 -15.11
CA VAL A 92 0.37 7.48 -14.57
C VAL A 92 0.45 5.96 -14.58
N SER A 93 1.66 5.46 -14.59
CA SER A 93 1.99 4.08 -14.26
C SER A 93 3.20 4.07 -13.33
N PHE A 94 3.40 3.00 -12.62
CA PHE A 94 4.50 2.88 -11.67
C PHE A 94 5.08 1.48 -11.69
N ASP A 95 6.37 1.38 -11.33
CA ASP A 95 7.05 0.10 -11.24
C ASP A 95 6.48 -0.75 -10.11
N LYS A 96 6.19 -0.11 -8.98
CA LYS A 96 5.67 -0.75 -7.78
C LYS A 96 4.58 0.08 -7.12
N ALA A 97 3.54 -0.60 -6.63
CA ALA A 97 2.53 -0.01 -5.76
C ALA A 97 2.56 -0.68 -4.40
N PHE A 98 2.59 0.13 -3.35
CA PHE A 98 2.52 -0.31 -1.96
C PHE A 98 1.19 0.11 -1.37
N LEU A 99 0.31 -0.85 -1.12
CA LEU A 99 -1.08 -0.63 -0.74
C LEU A 99 -1.31 -0.99 0.73
N GLY A 100 -2.06 -0.15 1.41
CA GLY A 100 -2.63 -0.45 2.72
C GLY A 100 -4.00 -1.12 2.60
N ALA A 101 -4.56 -1.55 3.73
CA ALA A 101 -5.89 -2.14 3.79
C ALA A 101 -6.51 -1.99 5.18
N ASP A 102 -7.84 -1.92 5.26
CA ASP A 102 -8.57 -2.10 6.52
C ASP A 102 -8.60 -3.57 6.93
N ALA A 103 -8.78 -4.46 5.97
CA ALA A 103 -8.61 -5.91 6.11
C ALA A 103 -8.24 -6.54 4.77
N VAL A 104 -7.78 -7.79 4.79
CA VAL A 104 -7.37 -8.52 3.59
C VAL A 104 -7.81 -9.97 3.70
N THR A 105 -8.46 -10.49 2.65
CA THR A 105 -8.77 -11.92 2.53
C THR A 105 -8.27 -12.48 1.20
N ALA A 106 -7.93 -13.76 1.18
CA ALA A 106 -7.42 -14.41 -0.02
C ALA A 106 -8.46 -14.52 -1.14
N ASP A 107 -9.74 -14.64 -0.80
CA ASP A 107 -10.85 -14.82 -1.74
C ASP A 107 -11.41 -13.51 -2.28
N LEU A 108 -11.54 -12.45 -1.46
CA LEU A 108 -12.14 -11.19 -1.86
C LEU A 108 -11.15 -10.06 -2.09
N GLY A 109 -9.94 -10.15 -1.50
CA GLY A 109 -8.89 -9.15 -1.67
C GLY A 109 -8.84 -8.11 -0.55
N ILE A 110 -8.60 -6.85 -0.92
CA ILE A 110 -8.48 -5.72 0.00
C ILE A 110 -9.87 -5.21 0.37
N CYS A 111 -10.14 -5.14 1.67
CA CYS A 111 -11.37 -4.58 2.24
C CYS A 111 -11.16 -3.11 2.62
N GLU A 112 -12.12 -2.28 2.26
CA GLU A 112 -12.18 -0.87 2.64
C GLU A 112 -13.60 -0.49 3.09
N ALA A 113 -13.72 0.59 3.85
CA ALA A 113 -15.01 1.06 4.35
C ALA A 113 -15.94 1.60 3.24
N GLU A 114 -15.36 2.14 2.15
CA GLU A 114 -16.10 2.85 1.11
C GLU A 114 -15.70 2.37 -0.29
N LEU A 115 -16.68 2.37 -1.21
CA LEU A 115 -16.48 1.97 -2.61
C LEU A 115 -15.45 2.85 -3.34
N ASP A 116 -15.40 4.14 -3.04
CA ASP A 116 -14.42 5.05 -3.65
C ASP A 116 -12.98 4.65 -3.32
N GLN A 117 -12.74 4.12 -2.11
CA GLN A 117 -11.42 3.61 -1.72
C GLN A 117 -11.06 2.34 -2.48
N THR A 118 -11.99 1.39 -2.63
CA THR A 118 -11.73 0.16 -3.40
C THR A 118 -11.54 0.47 -4.87
N ARG A 119 -12.26 1.44 -5.41
CA ARG A 119 -12.08 1.91 -6.79
C ARG A 119 -10.66 2.41 -7.03
N LEU A 120 -10.12 3.22 -6.13
CA LEU A 120 -8.74 3.70 -6.22
C LEU A 120 -7.73 2.55 -6.10
N LYS A 121 -7.95 1.57 -5.20
CA LYS A 121 -7.10 0.38 -5.07
C LYS A 121 -7.05 -0.42 -6.38
N GLU A 122 -8.19 -0.64 -7.02
CA GLU A 122 -8.26 -1.31 -8.32
C GLU A 122 -7.42 -0.58 -9.37
N MET A 123 -7.55 0.75 -9.45
CA MET A 123 -6.78 1.56 -10.39
C MET A 123 -5.27 1.54 -10.08
N MET A 124 -4.89 1.58 -8.80
CA MET A 124 -3.49 1.47 -8.38
C MET A 124 -2.89 0.12 -8.79
N ILE A 125 -3.64 -0.96 -8.60
CA ILE A 125 -3.24 -2.32 -9.00
C ILE A 125 -3.07 -2.42 -10.52
N GLU A 126 -4.01 -1.90 -11.29
CA GLU A 126 -3.96 -1.93 -12.75
C GLU A 126 -2.76 -1.17 -13.34
N ARG A 127 -2.27 -0.16 -12.65
CA ARG A 127 -1.19 0.72 -13.13
C ARG A 127 0.20 0.33 -12.62
N ALA A 128 0.30 -0.68 -11.76
CA ALA A 128 1.54 -1.13 -11.16
C ALA A 128 2.16 -2.31 -11.92
N GLY A 129 3.49 -2.29 -12.06
CA GLY A 129 4.25 -3.45 -12.52
C GLY A 129 4.29 -4.57 -11.48
N GLU A 130 4.50 -4.20 -10.22
CA GLU A 130 4.45 -5.10 -9.05
C GLU A 130 3.55 -4.52 -7.98
N VAL A 131 2.78 -5.38 -7.30
CA VAL A 131 1.83 -5.00 -6.24
C VAL A 131 2.25 -5.59 -4.91
N TYR A 132 2.40 -4.74 -3.91
CA TYR A 132 2.68 -5.10 -2.52
C TYR A 132 1.52 -4.66 -1.64
N ILE A 133 0.97 -5.58 -0.86
CA ILE A 133 -0.07 -5.31 0.13
C ILE A 133 0.59 -5.34 1.51
N LEU A 134 0.56 -4.23 2.23
CA LEU A 134 1.17 -4.10 3.56
C LEU A 134 0.09 -4.19 4.63
N ALA A 135 -0.01 -5.32 5.30
CA ALA A 135 -1.05 -5.55 6.28
C ALA A 135 -0.54 -6.28 7.53
N HIS A 136 -0.77 -5.68 8.70
CA HIS A 136 -0.57 -6.33 9.99
C HIS A 136 -1.41 -7.61 10.09
N SER A 137 -0.88 -8.68 10.69
CA SER A 137 -1.51 -9.99 10.77
C SER A 137 -2.94 -9.99 11.31
N ALA A 138 -3.26 -9.10 12.25
CA ALA A 138 -4.62 -8.95 12.78
C ALA A 138 -5.68 -8.51 11.74
N LYS A 139 -5.26 -8.07 10.55
CA LYS A 139 -6.15 -7.68 9.47
C LYS A 139 -6.46 -8.82 8.49
N LEU A 140 -5.74 -9.93 8.59
CA LEU A 140 -5.85 -11.03 7.65
C LEU A 140 -7.02 -11.94 8.01
N GLY A 141 -7.89 -12.19 7.03
CA GLY A 141 -9.11 -12.98 7.21
C GLY A 141 -10.30 -12.22 7.78
N GLU A 142 -10.10 -10.97 8.22
CA GLU A 142 -11.17 -10.12 8.76
C GLU A 142 -12.07 -9.55 7.66
N ARG A 143 -13.35 -9.31 7.99
CA ARG A 143 -14.35 -8.77 7.05
C ARG A 143 -15.18 -7.67 7.70
N PRO A 144 -14.54 -6.53 8.08
CA PRO A 144 -15.23 -5.45 8.80
C PRO A 144 -16.20 -4.65 7.95
N PHE A 145 -16.02 -4.67 6.62
CA PHE A 145 -16.80 -3.89 5.66
C PHE A 145 -17.19 -4.74 4.44
N HIS A 146 -17.88 -4.13 3.47
CA HIS A 146 -18.43 -4.82 2.31
C HIS A 146 -17.90 -4.32 0.96
N ALA A 147 -16.94 -3.40 0.95
CA ALA A 147 -16.27 -2.94 -0.28
C ALA A 147 -14.91 -3.66 -0.44
N TRP A 148 -14.68 -4.23 -1.61
CA TRP A 148 -13.56 -5.11 -1.88
C TRP A 148 -12.86 -4.76 -3.19
N ALA A 149 -11.54 -4.81 -3.20
CA ALA A 149 -10.71 -4.75 -4.40
C ALA A 149 -9.94 -6.08 -4.52
N PRO A 150 -10.15 -6.85 -5.59
CA PRO A 150 -9.44 -8.12 -5.80
C PRO A 150 -7.92 -7.92 -5.89
N ILE A 151 -7.18 -8.87 -5.32
CA ILE A 151 -5.71 -8.91 -5.41
C ILE A 151 -5.33 -9.85 -6.55
N PRO A 152 -4.52 -9.41 -7.53
CA PRO A 152 -4.11 -10.26 -8.63
C PRO A 152 -3.11 -11.34 -8.18
N PRO A 153 -3.10 -12.52 -8.82
CA PRO A 153 -2.02 -13.47 -8.66
C PRO A 153 -0.66 -12.82 -8.97
N GLY A 154 0.37 -13.20 -8.22
CA GLY A 154 1.71 -12.61 -8.33
C GLY A 154 1.95 -11.39 -7.42
N ALA A 155 0.92 -10.84 -6.79
CA ALA A 155 1.08 -9.84 -5.75
C ALA A 155 1.80 -10.40 -4.52
N VAL A 156 2.39 -9.52 -3.73
CA VAL A 156 3.09 -9.85 -2.48
C VAL A 156 2.31 -9.28 -1.30
N LEU A 157 1.92 -10.14 -0.39
CA LEU A 157 1.41 -9.73 0.92
C LEU A 157 2.56 -9.70 1.91
N VAL A 158 2.81 -8.54 2.52
CA VAL A 158 3.83 -8.38 3.56
C VAL A 158 3.13 -8.25 4.91
N THR A 159 3.46 -9.12 5.84
CA THR A 159 2.83 -9.18 7.16
C THR A 159 3.85 -9.51 8.25
N ASP A 160 3.46 -9.37 9.51
CA ASP A 160 4.30 -9.66 10.67
C ASP A 160 4.27 -11.13 11.09
N ALA A 161 5.22 -11.52 11.96
CA ALA A 161 5.42 -12.89 12.41
C ALA A 161 4.26 -13.49 13.23
N ALA A 162 3.25 -12.71 13.64
CA ALA A 162 2.08 -13.20 14.33
C ALA A 162 1.00 -13.78 13.41
N VAL A 163 1.26 -13.83 12.11
CA VAL A 163 0.32 -14.39 11.13
C VAL A 163 0.06 -15.89 11.37
N ASP A 164 -1.21 -16.30 11.29
CA ASP A 164 -1.60 -17.71 11.35
C ASP A 164 -1.17 -18.43 10.05
N ALA A 165 -0.55 -19.59 10.20
CA ALA A 165 -0.12 -20.44 9.09
C ALA A 165 -1.27 -20.84 8.13
N LYS A 166 -2.50 -20.93 8.62
CA LYS A 166 -3.68 -21.18 7.78
C LYS A 166 -3.97 -19.99 6.86
N GLN A 167 -3.81 -18.76 7.36
CA GLN A 167 -3.95 -17.56 6.53
C GLN A 167 -2.87 -17.53 5.44
N VAL A 168 -1.61 -17.81 5.79
CA VAL A 168 -0.53 -17.88 4.81
C VAL A 168 -0.88 -18.86 3.69
N ALA A 169 -1.29 -20.08 4.03
CA ALA A 169 -1.67 -21.10 3.03
C ALA A 169 -2.82 -20.63 2.11
N LEU A 170 -3.84 -19.96 2.63
CA LEU A 170 -4.96 -19.44 1.82
C LEU A 170 -4.49 -18.42 0.79
N PHE A 171 -3.59 -17.51 1.16
CA PHE A 171 -3.04 -16.53 0.22
C PHE A 171 -2.14 -17.19 -0.83
N GLU A 172 -1.28 -18.11 -0.44
CA GLU A 172 -0.41 -18.84 -1.36
C GLU A 172 -1.21 -19.69 -2.36
N ASP A 173 -2.27 -20.36 -1.91
CA ASP A 173 -3.21 -21.10 -2.79
C ASP A 173 -3.92 -20.18 -3.79
N ALA A 174 -4.12 -18.92 -3.45
CA ALA A 174 -4.66 -17.90 -4.35
C ALA A 174 -3.61 -17.28 -5.29
N GLY A 175 -2.35 -17.74 -5.25
CA GLY A 175 -1.26 -17.24 -6.06
C GLY A 175 -0.62 -15.94 -5.53
N ILE A 176 -0.87 -15.58 -4.28
CA ILE A 176 -0.32 -14.40 -3.61
C ILE A 176 0.87 -14.85 -2.77
N ARG A 177 2.06 -14.32 -3.05
CA ARG A 177 3.24 -14.62 -2.25
C ARG A 177 3.15 -13.94 -0.89
N VAL A 178 3.39 -14.66 0.19
CA VAL A 178 3.40 -14.11 1.54
C VAL A 178 4.83 -13.92 2.04
N GLN A 179 5.14 -12.69 2.43
CA GLN A 179 6.39 -12.33 3.09
C GLN A 179 6.11 -12.02 4.55
N VAL A 180 6.71 -12.79 5.43
CA VAL A 180 6.64 -12.59 6.88
C VAL A 180 7.91 -11.88 7.35
N VAL A 181 7.76 -10.83 8.15
CA VAL A 181 8.84 -9.99 8.67
C VAL A 181 8.78 -9.85 10.18
#